data_d70e3a5d378b05feff205a973c74ff4d
#
_entry.id   d70e3a5d378b05feff205a973c74ff4d
#
_cell.length_a   1.000
_cell.length_b   1.000
_cell.length_c   1.000
_cell.angle_alpha   90.00
_cell.angle_beta   90.00
_cell.angle_gamma   90.00
#
_symmetry.space_group_name_H-M   'P 1'
#
loop_
_entity.id
_entity.type
_entity.pdbx_description
1 polymer ?
#
loop_
_entity_poly.entity_id
_entity_poly.type
_entity_poly.pdbx_seq_one_letter_code
_entity_poly.pdbx_strand_id
1 'polypeptide(L)'
;MSNVTTRFFHTGSATDPIRLRDGGEMEEVTLAYETWGELNEDRSNAILLFHALSGSHHAAGFNPDIEAINGIWQPELHEGWWSDMIGPGLALDTNRYFIICANYLGGCYGSSGPASLDPETGKPWGSRFPHVTAADQVEIQARLLDDFGIGKLVAVIGPSVGGLLALAFATRFPHRVANVVSIASGYKTTVLNRLVLFEQILAIENDPNFNGGDYYEGAPPLYGLALARMISHKTFVHLDAIERRARQDVVQPDDVLAWYRVRDQFQSYMLHQGKKFVKRFDANTYLRINDMWSRFDGAQEGDAGSPEDLFARVKDAGQKWLVFSIDSDFCFYPEEQTELVTHLEKAKVDVMHITVHSDKGHDSFLLEPNLYTPHIAWVLGRA
;
A
#
# COMPACT_ATOMS: atom_id res chain seq x y z
N MET A 1 -10.42 -18.38 12.23
CA MET A 1 -9.27 -17.53 11.87
C MET A 1 -8.19 -17.74 12.91
N SER A 2 -6.92 -17.78 12.49
CA SER A 2 -5.79 -17.85 13.43
C SER A 2 -5.56 -16.47 14.06
N ASN A 3 -5.20 -16.44 15.34
CA ASN A 3 -4.74 -15.21 15.95
C ASN A 3 -3.35 -14.86 15.42
N VAL A 4 -3.12 -13.58 15.18
CA VAL A 4 -1.83 -13.03 14.77
C VAL A 4 -1.43 -11.92 15.74
N THR A 5 -0.15 -11.62 15.82
CA THR A 5 0.38 -10.58 16.69
C THR A 5 1.32 -9.69 15.90
N THR A 6 1.13 -8.38 16.01
CA THR A 6 2.05 -7.39 15.45
C THR A 6 3.40 -7.43 16.16
N ARG A 7 4.47 -7.41 15.38
CA ARG A 7 5.87 -7.33 15.83
C ARG A 7 6.49 -6.04 15.32
N PHE A 8 7.61 -5.66 15.94
CA PHE A 8 8.33 -4.45 15.58
C PHE A 8 9.77 -4.78 15.24
N PHE A 9 10.21 -4.31 14.08
CA PHE A 9 11.59 -4.37 13.65
C PHE A 9 12.21 -2.98 13.77
N HIS A 10 13.38 -2.90 14.40
CA HIS A 10 14.12 -1.66 14.60
C HIS A 10 15.41 -1.70 13.79
N THR A 11 15.71 -0.63 13.08
CA THR A 11 16.92 -0.50 12.27
C THR A 11 17.44 0.92 12.26
N GLY A 12 18.75 1.08 12.12
CA GLY A 12 19.45 2.36 12.26
C GLY A 12 19.95 2.58 13.70
N SER A 13 20.79 3.57 13.87
CA SER A 13 21.31 4.06 15.15
C SER A 13 21.94 5.43 14.97
N ALA A 14 22.27 6.14 16.05
CA ALA A 14 23.00 7.41 16.01
C ALA A 14 24.35 7.34 15.27
N THR A 15 24.99 6.14 15.23
CA THR A 15 26.26 5.92 14.53
C THR A 15 26.11 5.36 13.11
N ASP A 16 24.92 4.83 12.77
CA ASP A 16 24.55 4.33 11.45
C ASP A 16 23.08 4.68 11.14
N PRO A 17 22.80 5.97 10.92
CA PRO A 17 21.42 6.42 10.67
C PRO A 17 20.92 5.97 9.30
N ILE A 18 19.61 5.88 9.19
CA ILE A 18 18.94 5.63 7.91
C ILE A 18 18.94 6.90 7.08
N ARG A 19 19.64 6.86 5.95
CA ARG A 19 19.67 7.94 4.98
C ARG A 19 18.65 7.71 3.90
N LEU A 20 17.77 8.69 3.75
CA LEU A 20 16.72 8.65 2.75
C LEU A 20 17.21 9.31 1.45
N ARG A 21 16.66 8.86 0.34
CA ARG A 21 17.08 9.24 -1.00
C ARG A 21 16.99 10.75 -1.26
N ASP A 22 15.96 11.41 -0.73
CA ASP A 22 15.74 12.83 -0.87
C ASP A 22 16.50 13.69 0.16
N GLY A 23 17.47 13.10 0.87
CA GLY A 23 18.39 13.79 1.78
C GLY A 23 17.92 13.87 3.23
N GLY A 24 16.81 13.23 3.60
CA GLY A 24 16.42 13.06 5.00
C GLY A 24 17.29 12.01 5.70
N GLU A 25 17.41 12.14 7.03
CA GLU A 25 18.13 11.20 7.88
C GLU A 25 17.30 10.88 9.12
N MET A 26 17.28 9.62 9.54
CA MET A 26 16.61 9.15 10.74
C MET A 26 17.56 8.27 11.54
N GLU A 27 17.77 8.58 12.82
CA GLU A 27 18.63 7.77 13.69
C GLU A 27 18.14 6.32 13.76
N GLU A 28 16.84 6.13 13.98
CA GLU A 28 16.20 4.84 14.11
C GLU A 28 14.87 4.84 13.37
N VAL A 29 14.59 3.73 12.72
CA VAL A 29 13.32 3.44 12.05
C VAL A 29 12.73 2.18 12.66
N THR A 30 11.45 2.25 13.00
CA THR A 30 10.64 1.10 13.41
C THR A 30 9.70 0.72 12.28
N LEU A 31 9.61 -0.58 11.93
CA LEU A 31 8.53 -1.13 11.10
C LEU A 31 7.66 -2.06 11.94
N ALA A 32 6.36 -1.80 11.96
CA ALA A 32 5.37 -2.77 12.42
C ALA A 32 5.13 -3.80 11.32
N TYR A 33 5.15 -5.09 11.65
CA TYR A 33 4.95 -6.16 10.69
C TYR A 33 4.23 -7.36 11.30
N GLU A 34 3.65 -8.17 10.45
CA GLU A 34 3.08 -9.47 10.81
C GLU A 34 3.55 -10.55 9.86
N THR A 35 3.46 -11.81 10.33
CA THR A 35 3.89 -12.97 9.55
C THR A 35 2.88 -14.10 9.65
N TRP A 36 2.76 -14.90 8.59
CA TRP A 36 1.89 -16.08 8.51
C TRP A 36 2.67 -17.25 7.92
N GLY A 37 2.40 -18.46 8.43
CA GLY A 37 3.14 -19.67 8.09
C GLY A 37 4.46 -19.79 8.86
N GLU A 38 5.27 -20.75 8.49
CA GLU A 38 6.55 -21.04 9.12
C GLU A 38 7.70 -20.89 8.11
N LEU A 39 8.75 -20.18 8.53
CA LEU A 39 9.98 -20.05 7.74
C LEU A 39 10.74 -21.36 7.81
N ASN A 40 11.02 -21.96 6.65
CA ASN A 40 11.77 -23.22 6.58
C ASN A 40 13.25 -23.03 6.94
N GLU A 41 13.94 -24.13 7.21
CA GLU A 41 15.35 -24.11 7.65
C GLU A 41 16.26 -23.41 6.63
N ASP A 42 16.02 -23.62 5.33
CA ASP A 42 16.77 -23.01 4.23
C ASP A 42 16.38 -21.53 3.97
N ARG A 43 15.33 -21.03 4.64
CA ARG A 43 14.80 -19.67 4.44
C ARG A 43 14.43 -19.36 2.98
N SER A 44 13.98 -20.39 2.26
CA SER A 44 13.71 -20.34 0.82
C SER A 44 12.23 -20.21 0.46
N ASN A 45 11.31 -20.22 1.45
CA ASN A 45 9.87 -20.21 1.24
C ASN A 45 9.18 -18.86 1.55
N ALA A 46 9.92 -17.77 1.62
CA ALA A 46 9.39 -16.48 2.04
C ALA A 46 8.73 -15.71 0.88
N ILE A 47 7.63 -15.03 1.20
CA ILE A 47 6.90 -14.10 0.33
C ILE A 47 6.81 -12.76 1.05
N LEU A 48 7.16 -11.66 0.36
CA LEU A 48 6.96 -10.30 0.85
C LEU A 48 5.70 -9.70 0.21
N LEU A 49 4.78 -9.25 1.05
CA LEU A 49 3.53 -8.62 0.65
C LEU A 49 3.56 -7.12 0.95
N PHE A 50 3.27 -6.30 -0.03
CA PHE A 50 3.05 -4.87 0.10
C PHE A 50 1.57 -4.54 0.09
N HIS A 51 1.10 -3.71 1.00
CA HIS A 51 -0.32 -3.35 1.09
C HIS A 51 -0.70 -2.17 0.18
N ALA A 52 -1.98 -1.94 -0.04
CA ALA A 52 -2.49 -0.77 -0.78
C ALA A 52 -2.39 0.52 0.06
N LEU A 53 -2.68 1.69 -0.55
CA LEU A 53 -2.57 3.04 0.04
C LEU A 53 -3.05 3.13 1.49
N SER A 54 -4.24 2.65 1.79
CA SER A 54 -4.87 2.74 3.11
C SER A 54 -4.92 1.40 3.85
N GLY A 55 -4.12 0.44 3.42
CA GLY A 55 -3.90 -0.83 4.10
C GLY A 55 -2.91 -0.72 5.26
N SER A 56 -2.55 -1.85 5.81
CA SER A 56 -1.60 -1.99 6.91
C SER A 56 -0.86 -3.31 6.83
N HIS A 57 0.06 -3.52 7.73
CA HIS A 57 0.73 -4.82 7.90
C HIS A 57 -0.22 -5.96 8.29
N HIS A 58 -1.40 -5.65 8.87
CA HIS A 58 -2.37 -6.66 9.27
C HIS A 58 -3.15 -7.17 8.06
N ALA A 59 -2.55 -8.13 7.33
CA ALA A 59 -3.11 -8.62 6.08
C ALA A 59 -4.09 -9.78 6.28
N ALA A 60 -3.94 -10.63 7.29
CA ALA A 60 -4.84 -11.77 7.49
C ALA A 60 -4.95 -12.20 8.96
N GLY A 61 -6.03 -12.93 9.27
CA GLY A 61 -6.33 -13.44 10.60
C GLY A 61 -6.99 -12.40 11.50
N PHE A 62 -6.98 -12.66 12.79
CA PHE A 62 -7.56 -11.79 13.80
C PHE A 62 -6.48 -11.37 14.80
N ASN A 63 -6.31 -10.07 14.99
CA ASN A 63 -5.37 -9.52 15.98
C ASN A 63 -6.15 -8.88 17.14
N PRO A 64 -6.28 -9.57 18.29
CA PRO A 64 -7.07 -9.08 19.42
C PRO A 64 -6.46 -7.85 20.09
N ASP A 65 -5.14 -7.66 19.99
CA ASP A 65 -4.38 -6.63 20.67
C ASP A 65 -4.00 -5.45 19.77
N ILE A 66 -4.55 -5.38 18.56
CA ILE A 66 -4.13 -4.40 17.54
C ILE A 66 -4.37 -2.94 18.00
N GLU A 67 -5.41 -2.69 18.78
CA GLU A 67 -5.71 -1.35 19.30
C GLU A 67 -4.66 -0.86 20.32
N ALA A 68 -3.90 -1.77 20.95
CA ALA A 68 -2.83 -1.41 21.86
C ALA A 68 -1.61 -0.77 21.15
N ILE A 69 -1.50 -0.90 19.82
CA ILE A 69 -0.40 -0.32 19.04
C ILE A 69 -0.50 1.21 19.05
N ASN A 70 -1.69 1.74 18.80
CA ASN A 70 -2.01 3.16 18.89
C ASN A 70 -3.54 3.36 18.78
N GLY A 71 -4.03 4.54 19.12
CA GLY A 71 -5.47 4.84 19.17
C GLY A 71 -6.17 5.03 17.82
N ILE A 72 -5.50 4.78 16.69
CA ILE A 72 -6.08 4.96 15.36
C ILE A 72 -6.76 3.68 14.84
N TRP A 73 -6.48 2.54 15.43
CA TRP A 73 -7.13 1.28 15.09
C TRP A 73 -8.60 1.30 15.49
N GLN A 74 -9.44 0.74 14.63
CA GLN A 74 -10.89 0.62 14.84
C GLN A 74 -11.29 -0.86 14.88
N PRO A 75 -12.40 -1.23 15.53
CA PRO A 75 -12.83 -2.63 15.67
C PRO A 75 -12.92 -3.40 14.35
N GLU A 76 -13.34 -2.75 13.28
CA GLU A 76 -13.41 -3.38 11.95
C GLU A 76 -12.04 -3.73 11.35
N LEU A 77 -10.93 -3.25 11.94
CA LEU A 77 -9.56 -3.53 11.51
C LEU A 77 -8.91 -4.69 12.28
N HIS A 78 -9.61 -5.33 13.21
CA HIS A 78 -9.11 -6.53 13.90
C HIS A 78 -8.99 -7.73 12.97
N GLU A 79 -9.73 -7.75 11.88
CA GLU A 79 -9.61 -8.74 10.81
C GLU A 79 -8.74 -8.22 9.69
N GLY A 80 -7.80 -9.06 9.23
CA GLY A 80 -6.88 -8.69 8.16
C GLY A 80 -7.59 -8.46 6.83
N TRP A 81 -7.13 -7.46 6.08
CA TRP A 81 -7.76 -6.97 4.86
C TRP A 81 -7.71 -7.97 3.68
N TRP A 82 -6.93 -9.04 3.77
CA TRP A 82 -6.77 -10.08 2.74
C TRP A 82 -6.89 -11.50 3.31
N SER A 83 -7.66 -11.68 4.37
CA SER A 83 -7.85 -12.96 5.05
C SER A 83 -8.34 -14.08 4.11
N ASP A 84 -9.04 -13.76 3.03
CA ASP A 84 -9.50 -14.72 2.02
C ASP A 84 -8.39 -15.18 1.04
N MET A 85 -7.22 -14.54 1.08
CA MET A 85 -6.08 -14.87 0.22
C MET A 85 -4.95 -15.58 0.97
N ILE A 86 -4.82 -15.38 2.28
CA ILE A 86 -3.71 -15.85 3.12
C ILE A 86 -4.22 -16.85 4.14
N GLY A 87 -3.78 -18.09 4.06
CA GLY A 87 -4.16 -19.14 5.00
C GLY A 87 -3.88 -20.54 4.45
N PRO A 88 -4.13 -21.58 5.26
CA PRO A 88 -3.93 -22.95 4.83
C PRO A 88 -4.77 -23.30 3.60
N GLY A 89 -4.11 -23.70 2.50
CA GLY A 89 -4.77 -24.09 1.25
C GLY A 89 -5.33 -22.92 0.42
N LEU A 90 -5.12 -21.67 0.82
CA LEU A 90 -5.49 -20.48 0.04
C LEU A 90 -4.41 -20.13 -1.01
N ALA A 91 -4.60 -19.03 -1.75
CA ALA A 91 -3.63 -18.62 -2.77
C ALA A 91 -2.22 -18.41 -2.21
N LEU A 92 -2.12 -17.80 -1.06
CA LEU A 92 -0.90 -17.68 -0.25
C LEU A 92 -0.97 -18.70 0.87
N ASP A 93 -0.67 -19.98 0.49
CA ASP A 93 -0.82 -21.14 1.35
C ASP A 93 0.21 -21.14 2.49
N THR A 94 -0.24 -20.88 3.69
CA THR A 94 0.60 -20.83 4.90
C THR A 94 1.14 -22.19 5.34
N ASN A 95 0.68 -23.31 4.75
CA ASN A 95 1.33 -24.62 4.92
C ASN A 95 2.65 -24.72 4.12
N ARG A 96 2.85 -23.86 3.13
CA ARG A 96 4.01 -23.88 2.22
C ARG A 96 4.89 -22.65 2.34
N TYR A 97 4.30 -21.50 2.55
CA TYR A 97 4.97 -20.21 2.47
C TYR A 97 4.97 -19.47 3.80
N PHE A 98 6.05 -18.77 4.04
CA PHE A 98 6.19 -17.79 5.11
C PHE A 98 5.93 -16.40 4.52
N ILE A 99 4.78 -15.84 4.83
CA ILE A 99 4.34 -14.54 4.32
C ILE A 99 4.71 -13.45 5.32
N ILE A 100 5.29 -12.36 4.84
CA ILE A 100 5.65 -11.17 5.63
C ILE A 100 4.92 -9.98 5.02
N CYS A 101 4.23 -9.20 5.86
CA CYS A 101 3.68 -7.90 5.49
C CYS A 101 4.13 -6.86 6.51
N ALA A 102 4.81 -5.80 6.07
CA ALA A 102 5.24 -4.70 6.91
C ALA A 102 4.46 -3.42 6.57
N ASN A 103 4.14 -2.63 7.59
CA ASN A 103 3.59 -1.30 7.40
C ASN A 103 4.69 -0.35 6.92
N TYR A 104 4.33 0.63 6.10
CA TYR A 104 5.28 1.54 5.47
C TYR A 104 5.92 2.51 6.45
N LEU A 105 7.17 2.89 6.20
CA LEU A 105 7.79 4.07 6.79
C LEU A 105 6.96 5.30 6.39
N GLY A 106 6.59 6.13 7.36
CA GLY A 106 5.63 7.20 7.15
C GLY A 106 4.18 6.79 7.38
N GLY A 107 3.92 5.49 7.66
CA GLY A 107 2.60 4.95 7.93
C GLY A 107 2.09 5.27 9.35
N CYS A 108 0.77 5.13 9.55
CA CYS A 108 0.13 5.44 10.83
C CYS A 108 -0.22 4.21 11.68
N TYR A 109 0.17 3.02 11.26
CA TYR A 109 -0.19 1.77 11.91
C TYR A 109 1.00 1.09 12.63
N GLY A 110 1.76 1.88 13.40
CA GLY A 110 2.82 1.37 14.28
C GLY A 110 4.24 1.46 13.74
N SER A 111 4.44 1.71 12.45
CA SER A 111 5.77 2.08 11.93
C SER A 111 6.12 3.53 12.23
N SER A 112 7.40 3.88 12.19
CA SER A 112 7.83 5.28 12.27
C SER A 112 7.14 6.11 11.20
N GLY A 113 6.51 7.20 11.63
CA GLY A 113 5.71 8.07 10.76
C GLY A 113 5.53 9.45 11.36
N PRO A 114 4.76 10.32 10.72
CA PRO A 114 4.54 11.70 11.19
C PRO A 114 4.02 11.82 12.62
N ALA A 115 3.24 10.84 13.10
CA ALA A 115 2.75 10.80 14.48
C ALA A 115 3.78 10.26 15.50
N SER A 116 4.88 9.66 15.06
CA SER A 116 5.95 9.19 15.94
C SER A 116 6.70 10.35 16.57
N LEU A 117 7.28 10.12 17.74
CA LEU A 117 8.09 11.13 18.40
C LEU A 117 9.43 11.31 17.68
N ASP A 118 9.77 12.54 17.43
CA ASP A 118 11.07 12.97 16.99
C ASP A 118 12.03 12.91 18.19
N PRO A 119 13.12 12.12 18.13
CA PRO A 119 14.02 11.94 19.26
C PRO A 119 14.73 13.22 19.71
N GLU A 120 14.92 14.17 18.80
CA GLU A 120 15.58 15.47 19.12
C GLU A 120 14.66 16.39 19.91
N THR A 121 13.36 16.41 19.60
CA THR A 121 12.41 17.37 20.18
C THR A 121 11.48 16.76 21.22
N GLY A 122 11.32 15.44 21.24
CA GLY A 122 10.36 14.73 22.07
C GLY A 122 8.89 14.99 21.68
N LYS A 123 8.63 15.61 20.53
CA LYS A 123 7.31 15.89 19.97
C LYS A 123 7.06 15.06 18.70
N PRO A 124 5.80 14.89 18.27
CA PRO A 124 5.52 14.26 16.99
C PRO A 124 6.32 14.94 15.85
N TRP A 125 6.78 14.14 14.90
CA TRP A 125 7.48 14.66 13.73
C TRP A 125 6.63 15.67 12.95
N GLY A 126 5.34 15.40 12.80
CA GLY A 126 4.43 16.27 12.07
C GLY A 126 4.89 16.50 10.63
N SER A 127 4.85 17.76 10.21
CA SER A 127 5.31 18.20 8.88
C SER A 127 6.82 17.98 8.63
N ARG A 128 7.61 17.86 9.71
CA ARG A 128 9.06 17.62 9.62
C ARG A 128 9.43 16.18 9.28
N PHE A 129 8.46 15.25 9.34
CA PHE A 129 8.73 13.87 8.91
C PHE A 129 9.27 13.88 7.47
N PRO A 130 10.42 13.24 7.20
CA PRO A 130 11.08 13.35 5.91
C PRO A 130 10.22 12.78 4.77
N HIS A 131 10.53 13.20 3.54
CA HIS A 131 9.99 12.58 2.34
C HIS A 131 10.57 11.18 2.20
N VAL A 132 9.71 10.20 1.88
CA VAL A 132 10.09 8.80 1.72
C VAL A 132 9.74 8.38 0.30
N THR A 133 10.72 7.87 -0.45
CA THR A 133 10.51 7.34 -1.80
C THR A 133 10.14 5.86 -1.75
N ALA A 134 9.72 5.30 -2.89
CA ALA A 134 9.51 3.85 -2.99
C ALA A 134 10.83 3.08 -2.81
N ALA A 135 11.95 3.63 -3.26
CA ALA A 135 13.27 3.07 -3.02
C ALA A 135 13.60 2.97 -1.51
N ASP A 136 13.32 4.02 -0.74
CA ASP A 136 13.53 4.00 0.72
C ASP A 136 12.66 2.94 1.39
N GLN A 137 11.38 2.81 0.98
CA GLN A 137 10.49 1.78 1.51
C GLN A 137 11.04 0.38 1.33
N VAL A 138 11.51 0.06 0.13
CA VAL A 138 11.99 -1.29 -0.17
C VAL A 138 13.37 -1.57 0.41
N GLU A 139 14.23 -0.55 0.56
CA GLU A 139 15.52 -0.67 1.26
C GLU A 139 15.32 -1.06 2.73
N ILE A 140 14.39 -0.40 3.42
CA ILE A 140 14.13 -0.69 4.84
C ILE A 140 13.49 -2.07 4.99
N GLN A 141 12.58 -2.46 4.09
CA GLN A 141 12.02 -3.81 4.11
C GLN A 141 13.03 -4.89 3.72
N ALA A 142 14.03 -4.57 2.89
CA ALA A 142 15.15 -5.47 2.63
C ALA A 142 15.98 -5.73 3.90
N ARG A 143 16.18 -4.71 4.76
CA ARG A 143 16.83 -4.90 6.07
C ARG A 143 16.02 -5.80 7.01
N LEU A 144 14.68 -5.72 6.99
CA LEU A 144 13.82 -6.67 7.70
C LEU A 144 14.02 -8.10 7.21
N LEU A 145 14.14 -8.31 5.89
CA LEU A 145 14.44 -9.64 5.34
C LEU A 145 15.84 -10.14 5.73
N ASP A 146 16.81 -9.24 5.82
CA ASP A 146 18.17 -9.57 6.27
C ASP A 146 18.19 -10.00 7.74
N ASP A 147 17.38 -9.39 8.60
CA ASP A 147 17.17 -9.80 10.00
C ASP A 147 16.61 -11.23 10.11
N PHE A 148 15.69 -11.60 9.22
CA PHE A 148 15.23 -12.98 9.08
C PHE A 148 16.26 -13.90 8.44
N GLY A 149 17.34 -13.37 7.85
CA GLY A 149 18.33 -14.10 7.07
C GLY A 149 17.79 -14.62 5.73
N ILE A 150 16.77 -13.96 5.17
CA ILE A 150 16.14 -14.33 3.90
C ILE A 150 16.92 -13.70 2.75
N GLY A 151 17.71 -14.48 2.04
CA GLY A 151 18.49 -14.00 0.90
C GLY A 151 17.70 -13.89 -0.38
N LYS A 152 16.69 -14.75 -0.58
CA LYS A 152 15.84 -14.75 -1.79
C LYS A 152 14.39 -15.09 -1.46
N LEU A 153 13.47 -14.31 -2.03
CA LEU A 153 12.04 -14.49 -1.91
C LEU A 153 11.50 -15.41 -3.01
N VAL A 154 10.51 -16.24 -2.66
CA VAL A 154 9.67 -16.94 -3.64
C VAL A 154 8.92 -15.92 -4.50
N ALA A 155 8.36 -14.89 -3.85
CA ALA A 155 7.66 -13.82 -4.53
C ALA A 155 7.68 -12.50 -3.75
N VAL A 156 7.54 -11.39 -4.48
CA VAL A 156 7.00 -10.14 -3.99
C VAL A 156 5.62 -9.93 -4.60
N ILE A 157 4.66 -9.49 -3.78
CA ILE A 157 3.27 -9.33 -4.19
C ILE A 157 2.77 -7.97 -3.73
N GLY A 158 2.09 -7.24 -4.60
CA GLY A 158 1.49 -5.97 -4.20
C GLY A 158 0.31 -5.55 -5.08
N PRO A 159 -0.83 -5.19 -4.49
CA PRO A 159 -1.92 -4.52 -5.17
C PRO A 159 -1.77 -3.00 -5.11
N SER A 160 -2.22 -2.27 -6.15
CA SER A 160 -2.29 -0.81 -6.15
C SER A 160 -0.91 -0.17 -5.90
N VAL A 161 -0.81 0.76 -4.95
CA VAL A 161 0.48 1.33 -4.48
C VAL A 161 1.48 0.23 -4.06
N GLY A 162 0.99 -0.87 -3.48
CA GLY A 162 1.82 -2.03 -3.15
C GLY A 162 2.46 -2.68 -4.38
N GLY A 163 1.83 -2.60 -5.55
CA GLY A 163 2.40 -3.08 -6.80
C GLY A 163 3.56 -2.20 -7.31
N LEU A 164 3.50 -0.89 -7.04
CA LEU A 164 4.63 0.03 -7.28
C LEU A 164 5.84 -0.37 -6.43
N LEU A 165 5.60 -0.71 -5.16
CA LEU A 165 6.66 -1.16 -4.25
C LEU A 165 7.17 -2.57 -4.61
N ALA A 166 6.31 -3.47 -5.06
CA ALA A 166 6.72 -4.78 -5.57
C ALA A 166 7.65 -4.63 -6.79
N LEU A 167 7.32 -3.70 -7.72
CA LEU A 167 8.19 -3.35 -8.85
C LEU A 167 9.51 -2.75 -8.36
N ALA A 168 9.46 -1.75 -7.45
CA ALA A 168 10.67 -1.14 -6.91
C ALA A 168 11.57 -2.17 -6.22
N PHE A 169 11.03 -3.08 -5.40
CA PHE A 169 11.80 -4.14 -4.75
C PHE A 169 12.44 -5.08 -5.78
N ALA A 170 11.64 -5.56 -6.75
CA ALA A 170 12.10 -6.51 -7.76
C ALA A 170 13.21 -5.94 -8.67
N THR A 171 13.18 -4.64 -8.93
CA THR A 171 14.15 -3.98 -9.81
C THR A 171 15.40 -3.50 -9.08
N ARG A 172 15.30 -3.12 -7.79
CA ARG A 172 16.47 -2.76 -6.97
C ARG A 172 17.23 -4.00 -6.49
N PHE A 173 16.52 -5.08 -6.19
CA PHE A 173 17.10 -6.33 -5.69
C PHE A 173 16.79 -7.51 -6.63
N PRO A 174 17.20 -7.43 -7.92
CA PRO A 174 16.72 -8.37 -8.92
C PRO A 174 17.04 -9.84 -8.61
N HIS A 175 18.18 -10.11 -7.97
CA HIS A 175 18.58 -11.48 -7.60
C HIS A 175 17.89 -12.00 -6.32
N ARG A 176 17.20 -11.13 -5.57
CA ARG A 176 16.49 -11.49 -4.34
C ARG A 176 15.05 -11.91 -4.56
N VAL A 177 14.55 -11.93 -5.80
CA VAL A 177 13.15 -12.22 -6.12
C VAL A 177 13.07 -13.25 -7.23
N ALA A 178 12.26 -14.30 -7.04
CA ALA A 178 11.99 -15.27 -8.09
C ALA A 178 10.74 -14.90 -8.91
N ASN A 179 9.65 -14.50 -8.24
CA ASN A 179 8.39 -14.13 -8.89
C ASN A 179 7.91 -12.75 -8.42
N VAL A 180 7.26 -12.02 -9.31
CA VAL A 180 6.62 -10.73 -9.01
C VAL A 180 5.14 -10.82 -9.38
N VAL A 181 4.27 -10.46 -8.43
CA VAL A 181 2.83 -10.36 -8.68
C VAL A 181 2.40 -8.91 -8.48
N SER A 182 2.10 -8.24 -9.57
CA SER A 182 1.62 -6.85 -9.61
C SER A 182 0.13 -6.84 -9.95
N ILE A 183 -0.69 -6.26 -9.08
CA ILE A 183 -2.14 -6.25 -9.24
C ILE A 183 -2.62 -4.81 -9.34
N ALA A 184 -3.27 -4.45 -10.44
CA ALA A 184 -3.87 -3.12 -10.63
C ALA A 184 -2.89 -1.99 -10.27
N SER A 185 -1.70 -2.02 -10.86
CA SER A 185 -0.61 -1.08 -10.60
C SER A 185 0.14 -0.75 -11.88
N GLY A 186 1.00 0.25 -11.87
CA GLY A 186 1.67 0.74 -13.07
C GLY A 186 3.20 0.68 -12.99
N TYR A 187 3.83 1.11 -14.10
CA TYR A 187 5.27 1.31 -14.19
C TYR A 187 5.70 2.69 -13.68
N LYS A 188 4.86 3.69 -13.85
CA LYS A 188 5.04 5.08 -13.39
C LYS A 188 3.70 5.73 -13.14
N THR A 189 3.68 6.79 -12.34
CA THR A 189 2.46 7.53 -12.06
C THR A 189 2.10 8.44 -13.24
N THR A 190 0.89 8.28 -13.76
CA THR A 190 0.36 9.06 -14.88
C THR A 190 0.10 10.53 -14.50
N VAL A 191 0.00 11.40 -15.50
CA VAL A 191 -0.37 12.82 -15.26
C VAL A 191 -1.75 12.92 -14.62
N LEU A 192 -2.71 12.09 -15.04
CA LEU A 192 -4.06 12.10 -14.45
C LEU A 192 -4.03 11.72 -12.98
N ASN A 193 -3.29 10.66 -12.61
CA ASN A 193 -3.12 10.27 -11.21
C ASN A 193 -2.47 11.41 -10.39
N ARG A 194 -1.44 12.07 -10.93
CA ARG A 194 -0.80 13.21 -10.26
C ARG A 194 -1.78 14.35 -10.00
N LEU A 195 -2.68 14.64 -10.95
CA LEU A 195 -3.72 15.67 -10.76
C LEU A 195 -4.70 15.28 -9.66
N VAL A 196 -5.20 14.04 -9.68
CA VAL A 196 -6.13 13.53 -8.65
C VAL A 196 -5.47 13.51 -7.26
N LEU A 197 -4.20 13.12 -7.18
CA LEU A 197 -3.43 13.16 -5.92
C LEU A 197 -3.20 14.59 -5.44
N PHE A 198 -2.91 15.51 -6.35
CA PHE A 198 -2.74 16.92 -6.01
C PHE A 198 -4.02 17.56 -5.46
N GLU A 199 -5.20 17.23 -6.02
CA GLU A 199 -6.49 17.66 -5.46
C GLU A 199 -6.68 17.19 -4.01
N GLN A 200 -6.25 15.97 -3.70
CA GLN A 200 -6.33 15.40 -2.35
C GLN A 200 -5.36 16.11 -1.38
N ILE A 201 -4.15 16.40 -1.84
CA ILE A 201 -3.17 17.18 -1.07
C ILE A 201 -3.75 18.56 -0.74
N LEU A 202 -4.28 19.26 -1.74
CA LEU A 202 -4.90 20.57 -1.55
C LEU A 202 -6.09 20.52 -0.58
N ALA A 203 -6.89 19.46 -0.63
CA ALA A 203 -8.02 19.29 0.29
C ALA A 203 -7.56 19.24 1.76
N ILE A 204 -6.47 18.54 2.04
CA ILE A 204 -5.92 18.42 3.39
C ILE A 204 -5.22 19.71 3.82
N GLU A 205 -4.36 20.27 2.98
CA GLU A 205 -3.59 21.48 3.32
C GLU A 205 -4.46 22.71 3.53
N ASN A 206 -5.63 22.79 2.87
CA ASN A 206 -6.59 23.88 3.06
C ASN A 206 -7.57 23.65 4.23
N ASP A 207 -7.48 22.57 4.97
CA ASP A 207 -8.26 22.39 6.19
C ASP A 207 -7.75 23.37 7.28
N PRO A 208 -8.64 24.16 7.92
CA PRO A 208 -8.23 25.11 8.96
C PRO A 208 -7.46 24.48 10.13
N ASN A 209 -7.67 23.19 10.39
CA ASN A 209 -7.01 22.46 11.46
C ASN A 209 -5.68 21.82 11.03
N PHE A 210 -5.30 21.90 9.76
CA PHE A 210 -4.06 21.27 9.28
C PHE A 210 -2.81 21.87 9.95
N ASN A 211 -2.83 23.17 10.21
CA ASN A 211 -1.77 23.89 10.93
C ASN A 211 -0.36 23.58 10.38
N GLY A 212 -0.22 23.56 9.03
CA GLY A 212 1.05 23.24 8.37
C GLY A 212 1.57 21.83 8.65
N GLY A 213 0.71 20.90 9.08
CA GLY A 213 1.04 19.51 9.46
C GLY A 213 1.35 19.30 10.94
N ASP A 214 1.33 20.36 11.77
CA ASP A 214 1.60 20.27 13.23
C ASP A 214 0.30 20.36 14.04
N TYR A 215 -0.58 19.39 13.87
CA TYR A 215 -1.91 19.34 14.49
C TYR A 215 -2.05 18.31 15.65
N TYR A 216 -1.01 17.55 15.97
CA TYR A 216 -1.12 16.43 16.93
C TYR A 216 -1.43 16.87 18.37
N GLU A 217 -1.13 18.10 18.75
CA GLU A 217 -1.50 18.69 20.05
C GLU A 217 -2.88 19.42 20.01
N GLY A 218 -3.54 19.42 18.85
CA GLY A 218 -4.79 20.14 18.60
C GLY A 218 -5.87 19.29 17.92
N ALA A 219 -6.74 19.95 17.15
CA ALA A 219 -7.76 19.29 16.37
C ALA A 219 -7.17 18.82 15.03
N PRO A 220 -7.33 17.54 14.64
CA PRO A 220 -6.85 17.06 13.35
C PRO A 220 -7.68 17.61 12.16
N PRO A 221 -7.11 17.64 10.94
CA PRO A 221 -7.76 18.16 9.74
C PRO A 221 -8.76 17.14 9.16
N LEU A 222 -9.85 16.89 9.87
CA LEU A 222 -10.82 15.85 9.54
C LEU A 222 -11.60 16.15 8.27
N TYR A 223 -11.91 17.42 7.99
CA TYR A 223 -12.66 17.80 6.78
C TYR A 223 -11.81 17.62 5.54
N GLY A 224 -10.56 18.08 5.58
CA GLY A 224 -9.61 17.92 4.47
C GLY A 224 -9.34 16.46 4.16
N LEU A 225 -9.07 15.65 5.19
CA LEU A 225 -8.85 14.22 5.03
C LEU A 225 -10.09 13.48 4.51
N ALA A 226 -11.29 13.84 5.01
CA ALA A 226 -12.54 13.28 4.52
C ALA A 226 -12.78 13.62 3.04
N LEU A 227 -12.52 14.88 2.66
CA LEU A 227 -12.64 15.31 1.27
C LEU A 227 -11.64 14.61 0.36
N ALA A 228 -10.38 14.48 0.79
CA ALA A 228 -9.35 13.71 0.08
C ALA A 228 -9.81 12.24 -0.14
N ARG A 229 -10.39 11.61 0.89
CA ARG A 229 -10.95 10.26 0.76
C ARG A 229 -12.12 10.20 -0.23
N MET A 230 -13.01 11.19 -0.24
CA MET A 230 -14.13 11.25 -1.18
C MET A 230 -13.64 11.43 -2.63
N ILE A 231 -12.56 12.19 -2.85
CA ILE A 231 -11.93 12.36 -4.16
C ILE A 231 -11.39 11.00 -4.65
N SER A 232 -10.61 10.31 -3.83
CA SER A 232 -10.02 9.02 -4.19
C SER A 232 -11.06 7.91 -4.32
N HIS A 233 -12.10 7.89 -3.48
CA HIS A 233 -13.13 6.85 -3.50
C HIS A 233 -13.86 6.74 -4.84
N LYS A 234 -14.00 7.84 -5.56
CA LYS A 234 -14.60 7.85 -6.91
C LYS A 234 -13.79 7.06 -7.94
N THR A 235 -12.50 6.88 -7.71
CA THR A 235 -11.62 6.12 -8.61
C THR A 235 -11.52 4.65 -8.22
N PHE A 236 -11.88 4.29 -6.99
CA PHE A 236 -11.76 2.91 -6.48
C PHE A 236 -12.94 2.03 -6.86
N VAL A 237 -14.11 2.61 -7.10
CA VAL A 237 -15.35 1.87 -7.28
C VAL A 237 -15.90 2.12 -8.69
N HIS A 238 -16.23 1.04 -9.40
CA HIS A 238 -16.85 1.13 -10.71
C HIS A 238 -18.22 1.83 -10.65
N LEU A 239 -18.60 2.51 -11.74
CA LEU A 239 -19.84 3.26 -11.86
C LEU A 239 -21.07 2.48 -11.40
N ASP A 240 -21.27 1.26 -11.91
CA ASP A 240 -22.44 0.44 -11.58
C ASP A 240 -22.48 0.04 -10.10
N ALA A 241 -21.33 -0.19 -9.49
CA ALA A 241 -21.23 -0.53 -8.08
C ALA A 241 -21.54 0.69 -7.20
N ILE A 242 -21.03 1.88 -7.56
CA ILE A 242 -21.32 3.11 -6.81
C ILE A 242 -22.80 3.51 -6.95
N GLU A 243 -23.39 3.34 -8.16
CA GLU A 243 -24.82 3.57 -8.39
C GLU A 243 -25.69 2.68 -7.50
N ARG A 244 -25.38 1.37 -7.40
CA ARG A 244 -26.12 0.45 -6.54
C ARG A 244 -25.95 0.77 -5.06
N ARG A 245 -24.73 0.97 -4.59
CA ARG A 245 -24.41 1.20 -3.17
C ARG A 245 -24.99 2.51 -2.68
N ALA A 246 -24.79 3.58 -3.43
CA ALA A 246 -25.28 4.90 -3.05
C ALA A 246 -26.82 5.00 -3.01
N ARG A 247 -27.55 4.12 -3.72
CA ARG A 247 -29.01 4.06 -3.67
C ARG A 247 -29.55 3.28 -2.46
N GLN A 248 -28.72 2.45 -1.84
CA GLN A 248 -29.13 1.60 -0.71
C GLN A 248 -28.91 2.28 0.64
N ASP A 249 -28.00 3.23 0.72
CA ASP A 249 -27.66 3.89 1.98
C ASP A 249 -28.74 4.88 2.40
N VAL A 250 -29.03 4.87 3.70
CA VAL A 250 -30.02 5.79 4.30
C VAL A 250 -29.37 7.17 4.47
N VAL A 251 -30.07 8.20 4.01
CA VAL A 251 -29.69 9.60 4.28
C VAL A 251 -29.69 9.83 5.79
N GLN A 252 -28.54 10.27 6.33
CA GLN A 252 -28.45 10.66 7.73
C GLN A 252 -29.10 12.05 7.89
N PRO A 253 -30.15 12.19 8.74
CA PRO A 253 -30.87 13.45 8.89
C PRO A 253 -29.99 14.63 9.33
N ASP A 254 -28.88 14.32 10.00
CA ASP A 254 -27.97 15.31 10.59
C ASP A 254 -26.76 15.65 9.72
N ASP A 255 -26.70 15.12 8.48
CA ASP A 255 -25.65 15.50 7.51
C ASP A 255 -25.91 16.91 6.96
N VAL A 256 -25.65 17.91 7.81
CA VAL A 256 -25.80 19.32 7.49
C VAL A 256 -24.42 19.94 7.32
N LEU A 257 -24.12 20.45 6.12
CA LEU A 257 -22.99 21.34 5.89
C LEU A 257 -23.39 22.75 6.34
N ALA A 258 -22.42 23.62 6.60
CA ALA A 258 -22.67 24.96 7.16
C ALA A 258 -23.69 25.79 6.36
N TRP A 259 -23.74 25.58 5.06
CA TRP A 259 -24.64 26.30 4.13
C TRP A 259 -25.53 25.34 3.34
N TYR A 260 -25.00 24.19 2.88
CA TYR A 260 -25.69 23.27 1.99
C TYR A 260 -26.33 22.14 2.79
N ARG A 261 -27.61 21.90 2.56
CA ARG A 261 -28.32 20.78 3.16
C ARG A 261 -28.22 19.56 2.25
N VAL A 262 -27.66 18.47 2.77
CA VAL A 262 -27.65 17.16 2.10
C VAL A 262 -29.10 16.69 1.91
N ARG A 263 -29.47 16.36 0.66
CA ARG A 263 -30.84 16.02 0.29
C ARG A 263 -31.00 14.67 -0.37
N ASP A 264 -29.90 14.05 -0.78
CA ASP A 264 -29.95 12.77 -1.48
C ASP A 264 -28.97 11.75 -0.86
N GLN A 265 -29.24 10.48 -1.18
CA GLN A 265 -28.50 9.34 -0.66
C GLN A 265 -27.04 9.33 -1.14
N PHE A 266 -26.76 9.82 -2.35
CA PHE A 266 -25.40 9.80 -2.92
C PHE A 266 -24.47 10.73 -2.16
N GLN A 267 -24.97 11.90 -1.79
CA GLN A 267 -24.23 12.86 -0.97
C GLN A 267 -23.98 12.30 0.42
N SER A 268 -24.99 11.70 1.05
CA SER A 268 -24.89 11.06 2.35
C SER A 268 -23.89 9.89 2.32
N TYR A 269 -23.95 9.05 1.29
CA TYR A 269 -23.01 7.95 1.08
C TYR A 269 -21.56 8.44 1.04
N MET A 270 -21.26 9.46 0.22
CA MET A 270 -19.91 9.99 0.10
C MET A 270 -19.40 10.61 1.41
N LEU A 271 -20.27 11.36 2.12
CA LEU A 271 -19.92 11.90 3.44
C LEU A 271 -19.64 10.78 4.45
N HIS A 272 -20.42 9.69 4.42
CA HIS A 272 -20.20 8.52 5.27
C HIS A 272 -18.84 7.88 5.01
N GLN A 273 -18.44 7.70 3.73
CA GLN A 273 -17.11 7.16 3.38
C GLN A 273 -15.97 8.05 3.91
N GLY A 274 -16.10 9.36 3.79
CA GLY A 274 -15.14 10.30 4.37
C GLY A 274 -15.08 10.21 5.90
N LYS A 275 -16.24 10.29 6.57
CA LYS A 275 -16.37 10.20 8.05
C LYS A 275 -15.83 8.88 8.62
N LYS A 276 -16.04 7.77 7.91
CA LYS A 276 -15.48 6.46 8.29
C LYS A 276 -13.95 6.45 8.21
N PHE A 277 -13.41 7.01 7.14
CA PHE A 277 -11.97 7.00 6.88
C PHE A 277 -11.17 7.81 7.91
N VAL A 278 -11.62 9.01 8.27
CA VAL A 278 -10.88 9.90 9.19
C VAL A 278 -10.74 9.35 10.62
N LYS A 279 -11.52 8.34 10.97
CA LYS A 279 -11.42 7.67 12.28
C LYS A 279 -10.23 6.73 12.37
N ARG A 280 -9.70 6.27 11.23
CA ARG A 280 -8.69 5.21 11.13
C ARG A 280 -7.45 5.59 10.34
N PHE A 281 -7.29 6.84 9.94
CA PHE A 281 -6.14 7.24 9.14
C PHE A 281 -5.64 8.63 9.53
N ASP A 282 -4.33 8.82 9.44
CA ASP A 282 -3.67 10.08 9.74
C ASP A 282 -3.46 10.92 8.48
N ALA A 283 -3.67 12.24 8.58
CA ALA A 283 -3.60 13.13 7.42
C ALA A 283 -2.17 13.31 6.89
N ASN A 284 -1.17 13.45 7.76
CA ASN A 284 0.22 13.55 7.32
C ASN A 284 0.71 12.25 6.69
N THR A 285 0.32 11.09 7.26
CA THR A 285 0.57 9.78 6.65
C THR A 285 -0.02 9.71 5.24
N TYR A 286 -1.26 10.18 5.07
CA TYR A 286 -1.92 10.21 3.77
C TYR A 286 -1.14 11.06 2.77
N LEU A 287 -0.67 12.24 3.18
CA LEU A 287 0.17 13.12 2.38
C LEU A 287 1.51 12.46 2.00
N ARG A 288 2.18 11.79 2.93
CA ARG A 288 3.47 11.12 2.66
C ARG A 288 3.36 9.98 1.66
N ILE A 289 2.33 9.14 1.78
CA ILE A 289 2.12 8.03 0.84
C ILE A 289 1.68 8.58 -0.54
N ASN A 290 0.84 9.62 -0.58
CA ASN A 290 0.45 10.27 -1.83
C ASN A 290 1.64 10.96 -2.52
N ASP A 291 2.55 11.57 -1.78
CA ASP A 291 3.77 12.17 -2.32
C ASP A 291 4.67 11.10 -2.95
N MET A 292 4.92 9.99 -2.24
CA MET A 292 5.65 8.83 -2.77
C MET A 292 5.00 8.32 -4.08
N TRP A 293 3.69 8.10 -4.08
CA TRP A 293 2.97 7.63 -5.25
C TRP A 293 3.03 8.63 -6.40
N SER A 294 2.75 9.91 -6.13
CA SER A 294 2.75 10.98 -7.14
C SER A 294 4.07 11.10 -7.90
N ARG A 295 5.18 10.83 -7.22
CA ARG A 295 6.54 10.94 -7.78
C ARG A 295 7.09 9.64 -8.35
N PHE A 296 6.35 8.54 -8.24
CA PHE A 296 6.85 7.23 -8.63
C PHE A 296 7.15 7.15 -10.13
N ASP A 297 8.38 6.75 -10.44
CA ASP A 297 8.86 6.36 -11.77
C ASP A 297 9.77 5.13 -11.61
N GLY A 298 9.41 4.00 -12.23
CA GLY A 298 10.09 2.74 -12.04
C GLY A 298 11.57 2.77 -12.41
N ALA A 299 11.98 3.54 -13.43
CA ALA A 299 13.38 3.67 -13.79
C ALA A 299 14.16 4.44 -12.71
N GLN A 300 13.59 5.54 -12.20
CA GLN A 300 14.23 6.33 -11.15
C GLN A 300 14.32 5.54 -9.86
N GLU A 301 13.26 4.88 -9.43
CA GLU A 301 13.23 4.07 -8.21
C GLU A 301 14.19 2.87 -8.28
N GLY A 302 14.40 2.29 -9.47
CA GLY A 302 15.33 1.20 -9.71
C GLY A 302 16.78 1.62 -10.01
N ASP A 303 17.11 2.92 -9.93
CA ASP A 303 18.45 3.48 -10.29
C ASP A 303 18.88 3.06 -11.71
N ALA A 304 17.99 3.20 -12.68
CA ALA A 304 18.22 2.89 -14.09
C ALA A 304 18.12 4.15 -14.95
N GLY A 305 18.90 4.20 -16.03
CA GLY A 305 18.87 5.31 -16.99
C GLY A 305 17.65 5.24 -17.90
N SER A 306 17.05 4.06 -18.06
CA SER A 306 15.90 3.82 -18.93
C SER A 306 15.11 2.59 -18.50
N PRO A 307 13.86 2.42 -18.98
CA PRO A 307 13.10 1.18 -18.77
C PRO A 307 13.83 -0.05 -19.33
N GLU A 308 14.50 0.11 -20.46
CA GLU A 308 15.25 -0.96 -21.11
C GLU A 308 16.39 -1.48 -20.20
N ASP A 309 17.16 -0.58 -19.59
CA ASP A 309 18.23 -0.93 -18.66
C ASP A 309 17.66 -1.60 -17.40
N LEU A 310 16.54 -1.08 -16.91
CA LEU A 310 15.87 -1.61 -15.73
C LEU A 310 15.44 -3.06 -15.93
N PHE A 311 14.69 -3.32 -16.98
CA PHE A 311 14.13 -4.65 -17.24
C PHE A 311 15.13 -5.64 -17.83
N ALA A 312 16.27 -5.18 -18.39
CA ALA A 312 17.40 -6.06 -18.69
C ALA A 312 17.95 -6.74 -17.42
N ARG A 313 18.11 -5.99 -16.31
CA ARG A 313 18.55 -6.55 -15.02
C ARG A 313 17.55 -7.57 -14.47
N VAL A 314 16.26 -7.31 -14.61
CA VAL A 314 15.17 -8.22 -14.22
C VAL A 314 15.23 -9.52 -15.04
N LYS A 315 15.45 -9.40 -16.35
CA LYS A 315 15.62 -10.54 -17.25
C LYS A 315 16.85 -11.39 -16.89
N ASP A 316 17.98 -10.75 -16.65
CA ASP A 316 19.22 -11.43 -16.31
C ASP A 316 19.14 -12.18 -14.96
N ALA A 317 18.34 -11.68 -14.02
CA ALA A 317 18.03 -12.34 -12.77
C ALA A 317 17.07 -13.53 -12.89
N GLY A 318 16.45 -13.72 -14.06
CA GLY A 318 15.53 -14.81 -14.36
C GLY A 318 14.19 -14.72 -13.65
N GLN A 319 13.74 -13.51 -13.30
CA GLN A 319 12.45 -13.29 -12.66
C GLN A 319 11.28 -13.66 -13.59
N LYS A 320 10.17 -14.07 -12.96
CA LYS A 320 8.89 -14.29 -13.61
C LYS A 320 7.86 -13.31 -13.09
N TRP A 321 7.03 -12.78 -13.96
CA TRP A 321 6.05 -11.75 -13.62
C TRP A 321 4.62 -12.20 -13.92
N LEU A 322 3.72 -11.91 -12.97
CA LEU A 322 2.28 -12.00 -13.14
C LEU A 322 1.71 -10.60 -12.94
N VAL A 323 1.10 -10.05 -13.97
CA VAL A 323 0.50 -8.72 -13.97
C VAL A 323 -1.00 -8.85 -14.15
N PHE A 324 -1.77 -8.25 -13.24
CA PHE A 324 -3.22 -8.17 -13.36
C PHE A 324 -3.66 -6.76 -13.72
N SER A 325 -4.49 -6.65 -14.76
CA SER A 325 -5.33 -5.50 -15.03
C SER A 325 -6.76 -5.78 -14.57
N ILE A 326 -7.49 -4.76 -14.18
CA ILE A 326 -8.93 -4.83 -13.93
C ILE A 326 -9.59 -3.92 -14.96
N ASP A 327 -10.49 -4.46 -15.80
CA ASP A 327 -11.05 -3.75 -16.95
C ASP A 327 -11.91 -2.54 -16.59
N SER A 328 -12.41 -2.50 -15.36
CA SER A 328 -13.24 -1.41 -14.81
C SER A 328 -12.48 -0.48 -13.84
N ASP A 329 -11.14 -0.53 -13.81
CA ASP A 329 -10.32 0.25 -12.90
C ASP A 329 -10.16 1.70 -13.39
N PHE A 330 -10.52 2.67 -12.55
CA PHE A 330 -10.35 4.11 -12.78
C PHE A 330 -9.27 4.73 -11.88
N CYS A 331 -8.64 3.93 -11.02
CA CYS A 331 -7.53 4.36 -10.17
C CYS A 331 -6.18 4.10 -10.84
N PHE A 332 -5.98 2.88 -11.34
CA PHE A 332 -4.87 2.48 -12.19
C PHE A 332 -5.45 1.91 -13.48
N TYR A 333 -5.51 2.74 -14.51
CA TYR A 333 -6.11 2.36 -15.78
C TYR A 333 -5.42 1.13 -16.41
N PRO A 334 -6.15 0.25 -17.12
CA PRO A 334 -5.58 -0.93 -17.76
C PRO A 334 -4.40 -0.64 -18.69
N GLU A 335 -4.33 0.58 -19.24
CA GLU A 335 -3.24 1.05 -20.08
C GLU A 335 -1.91 1.13 -19.31
N GLU A 336 -1.94 1.41 -18.01
CA GLU A 336 -0.74 1.48 -17.17
C GLU A 336 -0.10 0.10 -16.98
N GLN A 337 -0.92 -0.95 -16.79
CA GLN A 337 -0.44 -2.32 -16.73
C GLN A 337 0.03 -2.80 -18.12
N THR A 338 -0.64 -2.39 -19.18
CA THR A 338 -0.22 -2.69 -20.55
C THR A 338 1.14 -2.05 -20.86
N GLU A 339 1.42 -0.84 -20.40
CA GLU A 339 2.74 -0.21 -20.51
C GLU A 339 3.81 -1.05 -19.79
N LEU A 340 3.55 -1.47 -18.55
CA LEU A 340 4.46 -2.33 -17.77
C LEU A 340 4.73 -3.65 -18.50
N VAL A 341 3.70 -4.33 -18.96
CA VAL A 341 3.81 -5.60 -19.71
C VAL A 341 4.62 -5.40 -20.99
N THR A 342 4.37 -4.31 -21.72
CA THR A 342 5.13 -3.97 -22.94
C THR A 342 6.63 -3.84 -22.67
N HIS A 343 7.03 -3.23 -21.57
CA HIS A 343 8.45 -3.14 -21.18
C HIS A 343 9.04 -4.50 -20.83
N LEU A 344 8.30 -5.32 -20.08
CA LEU A 344 8.72 -6.68 -19.71
C LEU A 344 8.90 -7.57 -20.95
N GLU A 345 7.95 -7.55 -21.89
CA GLU A 345 8.00 -8.30 -23.15
C GLU A 345 9.16 -7.86 -24.04
N LYS A 346 9.39 -6.55 -24.21
CA LYS A 346 10.54 -6.02 -24.96
C LYS A 346 11.86 -6.51 -24.38
N ALA A 347 11.97 -6.59 -23.05
CA ALA A 347 13.13 -7.12 -22.37
C ALA A 347 13.18 -8.66 -22.38
N LYS A 348 12.16 -9.35 -22.92
CA LYS A 348 12.03 -10.82 -22.94
C LYS A 348 11.99 -11.44 -21.53
N VAL A 349 11.39 -10.74 -20.58
CA VAL A 349 11.08 -11.28 -19.26
C VAL A 349 9.91 -12.26 -19.41
N ASP A 350 9.92 -13.34 -18.63
CA ASP A 350 8.77 -14.28 -18.56
C ASP A 350 7.63 -13.57 -17.83
N VAL A 351 6.63 -13.11 -18.58
CA VAL A 351 5.48 -12.36 -18.07
C VAL A 351 4.17 -12.99 -18.49
N MET A 352 3.27 -13.12 -17.52
CA MET A 352 1.85 -13.45 -17.75
C MET A 352 1.02 -12.22 -17.45
N HIS A 353 0.16 -11.80 -18.36
CA HIS A 353 -0.79 -10.71 -18.19
C HIS A 353 -2.22 -11.26 -18.16
N ILE A 354 -2.94 -10.96 -17.08
CA ILE A 354 -4.33 -11.39 -16.87
C ILE A 354 -5.22 -10.15 -16.74
N THR A 355 -6.23 -10.05 -17.60
CA THR A 355 -7.29 -9.05 -17.43
C THR A 355 -8.41 -9.66 -16.61
N VAL A 356 -8.68 -9.08 -15.46
CA VAL A 356 -9.81 -9.43 -14.59
C VAL A 356 -11.02 -8.62 -15.03
N HIS A 357 -12.10 -9.33 -15.36
CA HIS A 357 -13.39 -8.73 -15.68
C HIS A 357 -14.21 -8.59 -14.41
N SER A 358 -14.38 -7.37 -13.95
CA SER A 358 -15.07 -7.08 -12.68
C SER A 358 -15.92 -5.82 -12.79
N ASP A 359 -17.05 -5.80 -12.07
CA ASP A 359 -17.89 -4.61 -11.88
C ASP A 359 -17.56 -3.87 -10.56
N LYS A 360 -16.47 -4.22 -9.88
CA LYS A 360 -16.06 -3.63 -8.59
C LYS A 360 -15.02 -2.53 -8.72
N GLY A 361 -14.48 -2.31 -9.93
CA GLY A 361 -13.41 -1.35 -10.15
C GLY A 361 -12.10 -1.77 -9.47
N HIS A 362 -11.31 -0.79 -9.06
CA HIS A 362 -10.03 -1.01 -8.41
C HIS A 362 -10.10 -1.92 -7.17
N ASP A 363 -11.19 -1.83 -6.40
CA ASP A 363 -11.37 -2.64 -5.18
C ASP A 363 -11.64 -4.13 -5.44
N SER A 364 -11.69 -4.60 -6.71
CA SER A 364 -11.91 -6.00 -7.07
C SER A 364 -10.94 -6.95 -6.37
N PHE A 365 -9.66 -6.59 -6.24
CA PHE A 365 -8.66 -7.44 -5.58
C PHE A 365 -8.92 -7.64 -4.07
N LEU A 366 -9.72 -6.77 -3.44
CA LEU A 366 -10.17 -6.90 -2.05
C LEU A 366 -11.48 -7.69 -1.96
N LEU A 367 -12.38 -7.51 -2.93
CA LEU A 367 -13.76 -7.97 -2.85
C LEU A 367 -14.00 -9.30 -3.57
N GLU A 368 -13.13 -9.68 -4.51
CA GLU A 368 -13.29 -10.84 -5.38
C GLU A 368 -12.01 -11.69 -5.46
N PRO A 369 -11.49 -12.19 -4.32
CA PRO A 369 -10.22 -12.92 -4.27
C PRO A 369 -10.20 -14.14 -5.20
N ASN A 370 -11.34 -14.73 -5.48
CA ASN A 370 -11.49 -15.90 -6.35
C ASN A 370 -11.04 -15.65 -7.81
N LEU A 371 -11.07 -14.39 -8.27
CA LEU A 371 -10.62 -14.01 -9.61
C LEU A 371 -9.08 -14.02 -9.73
N TYR A 372 -8.37 -13.91 -8.63
CA TYR A 372 -6.90 -13.83 -8.56
C TYR A 372 -6.26 -15.14 -8.09
N THR A 373 -6.91 -15.83 -7.15
CA THR A 373 -6.41 -17.05 -6.49
C THR A 373 -5.85 -18.08 -7.44
N PRO A 374 -6.53 -18.51 -8.54
CA PRO A 374 -6.03 -19.60 -9.39
C PRO A 374 -4.69 -19.25 -10.07
N HIS A 375 -4.55 -18.01 -10.47
CA HIS A 375 -3.36 -17.53 -11.19
C HIS A 375 -2.17 -17.34 -10.27
N ILE A 376 -2.39 -16.77 -9.07
CA ILE A 376 -1.36 -16.59 -8.05
C ILE A 376 -0.87 -17.97 -7.58
N ALA A 377 -1.78 -18.88 -7.22
CA ALA A 377 -1.43 -20.22 -6.80
C ALA A 377 -0.65 -20.99 -7.89
N TRP A 378 -1.03 -20.80 -9.17
CA TRP A 378 -0.33 -21.45 -10.27
C TRP A 378 1.10 -20.91 -10.46
N VAL A 379 1.30 -19.59 -10.39
CA VAL A 379 2.64 -18.99 -10.49
C VAL A 379 3.53 -19.41 -9.33
N LEU A 380 3.01 -19.37 -8.11
CA LEU A 380 3.75 -19.79 -6.91
C LEU A 380 4.02 -21.31 -6.89
N GLY A 381 3.12 -22.11 -7.44
CA GLY A 381 3.31 -23.57 -7.54
C GLY A 381 4.39 -24.01 -8.53
N ARG A 382 4.89 -23.11 -9.39
CA ARG A 382 5.99 -23.34 -10.35
C ARG A 382 7.36 -22.90 -9.83
N ALA A 383 7.42 -22.33 -8.65
CA ALA A 383 8.62 -21.82 -8.01
C ALA A 383 9.43 -22.94 -7.35
#